data_e76e59c86645a2636cff8dddc65b30bf
#
_entry.id   e76e59c86645a2636cff8dddc65b30bf
#
_cell.length_a   1.000
_cell.length_b   1.000
_cell.length_c   1.000
_cell.angle_alpha   90.00
_cell.angle_beta   90.00
_cell.angle_gamma   90.00
#
_symmetry.space_group_name_H-M   'P 1'
#
loop_
_entity.id
_entity.type
_entity.pdbx_description
1 polymer ?
#
loop_
_entity_poly.entity_id
_entity_poly.type
_entity_poly.pdbx_seq_one_letter_code
_entity_poly.pdbx_strand_id
1 'polypeptide(L)'
;MPDNEVHALFIGWAEARISDRRANAVFRRMAARSGIDRRWSVLAPPPHGTQVVGGFYDGAMPSTAARMAVYAEEAPRLALRAIGQLGPLGRISHIVVASCTGFVAPGIDQIIARALGLPGDVERTLVGFMGCYAAVAALRVAHHIVRSGPDARVLVVMVELTTLHLQGDTEIEPLLGMLQFGDGAGAAIVSAERAGLAMDRFFAATLPDSHDLIRWTIADEGFVMALSGEVPGRIADALADSATRATIVGPGPVDAWAVHAGGRSVLDAVERGLELPATALADSRAVLATCGNMSSATLMFVLARMMAGKRVDNGVAVAFGPGLAAEGFGFRSAA
;
A
#
# COMPACT_ATOMS: atom_id res chain seq x y z
N MET A 1 -5.46 2.29 11.03
CA MET A 1 -5.02 0.88 11.18
C MET A 1 -6.17 0.06 11.75
N PRO A 2 -6.31 -1.23 11.40
CA PRO A 2 -7.14 -2.19 12.13
C PRO A 2 -6.68 -2.36 13.59
N ASP A 3 -7.43 -3.15 14.36
CA ASP A 3 -7.17 -3.30 15.80
C ASP A 3 -6.35 -4.54 16.16
N ASN A 4 -6.27 -5.53 15.23
CA ASN A 4 -5.65 -6.81 15.50
C ASN A 4 -4.23 -6.87 14.95
N GLU A 5 -3.25 -7.02 15.85
CA GLU A 5 -1.86 -7.27 15.47
C GLU A 5 -1.68 -8.77 15.16
N VAL A 6 -1.12 -9.09 13.98
CA VAL A 6 -1.10 -10.46 13.45
C VAL A 6 0.27 -10.96 13.00
N HIS A 7 1.35 -10.19 13.20
CA HIS A 7 2.66 -10.57 12.66
C HIS A 7 3.19 -11.86 13.23
N ALA A 8 3.23 -11.97 14.56
CA ALA A 8 3.70 -13.17 15.24
C ALA A 8 2.79 -14.38 15.00
N LEU A 9 1.47 -14.14 14.94
CA LEU A 9 0.49 -15.20 14.63
C LEU A 9 0.74 -15.79 13.24
N PHE A 10 0.97 -14.95 12.22
CA PHE A 10 1.26 -15.42 10.88
C PHE A 10 2.57 -16.23 10.83
N ILE A 11 3.62 -15.78 11.51
CA ILE A 11 4.90 -16.51 11.55
C ILE A 11 4.67 -17.92 12.10
N GLY A 12 4.00 -18.03 13.24
CA GLY A 12 3.68 -19.34 13.85
C GLY A 12 2.87 -20.27 12.94
N TRP A 13 1.90 -19.71 12.23
CA TRP A 13 1.10 -20.44 11.26
C TRP A 13 1.90 -20.92 10.05
N ALA A 14 2.72 -20.08 9.48
CA ALA A 14 3.58 -20.44 8.34
C ALA A 14 4.59 -21.51 8.75
N GLU A 15 5.21 -21.38 9.92
CA GLU A 15 6.13 -22.38 10.47
C GLU A 15 5.47 -23.75 10.65
N ALA A 16 4.21 -23.80 11.08
CA ALA A 16 3.46 -25.06 11.26
C ALA A 16 3.15 -25.75 9.92
N ARG A 17 3.15 -25.03 8.79
CA ARG A 17 2.90 -25.56 7.46
C ARG A 17 4.16 -26.05 6.74
N ILE A 18 5.32 -25.54 7.10
CA ILE A 18 6.59 -25.95 6.51
C ILE A 18 7.08 -27.22 7.20
N SER A 19 6.88 -28.37 6.56
CA SER A 19 7.26 -29.68 7.12
C SER A 19 8.77 -29.92 7.09
N ASP A 20 9.48 -29.41 6.09
CA ASP A 20 10.93 -29.53 5.98
C ASP A 20 11.65 -28.66 6.99
N ARG A 21 12.50 -29.26 7.85
CA ARG A 21 13.22 -28.55 8.92
C ARG A 21 14.20 -27.49 8.40
N ARG A 22 14.81 -27.74 7.23
CA ARG A 22 15.77 -26.82 6.62
C ARG A 22 15.05 -25.60 6.04
N ALA A 23 13.96 -25.84 5.31
CA ALA A 23 13.09 -24.78 4.78
C ALA A 23 12.52 -23.93 5.91
N ASN A 24 12.05 -24.54 7.00
CA ASN A 24 11.55 -23.83 8.19
C ASN A 24 12.62 -22.93 8.83
N ALA A 25 13.86 -23.42 8.97
CA ALA A 25 14.97 -22.62 9.49
C ALA A 25 15.33 -21.44 8.56
N VAL A 26 15.21 -21.61 7.24
CA VAL A 26 15.37 -20.51 6.26
C VAL A 26 14.25 -19.50 6.39
N PHE A 27 13.00 -19.94 6.45
CA PHE A 27 11.83 -19.06 6.64
C PHE A 27 11.98 -18.19 7.89
N ARG A 28 12.28 -18.78 9.06
CA ARG A 28 12.53 -18.06 10.32
C ARG A 28 13.60 -16.98 10.18
N ARG A 29 14.72 -17.31 9.53
CA ARG A 29 15.81 -16.36 9.31
C ARG A 29 15.37 -15.20 8.42
N MET A 30 14.60 -15.48 7.38
CA MET A 30 14.10 -14.45 6.48
C MET A 30 13.02 -13.61 7.15
N ALA A 31 12.12 -14.21 7.91
CA ALA A 31 11.12 -13.50 8.72
C ALA A 31 11.78 -12.52 9.71
N ALA A 32 12.79 -12.97 10.45
CA ALA A 32 13.54 -12.12 11.38
C ALA A 32 14.31 -10.97 10.70
N ARG A 33 14.54 -11.07 9.38
CA ARG A 33 15.22 -10.04 8.57
C ARG A 33 14.26 -9.23 7.70
N SER A 34 12.96 -9.45 7.81
CA SER A 34 11.96 -8.75 6.99
C SER A 34 11.93 -7.24 7.22
N GLY A 35 12.39 -6.78 8.39
CA GLY A 35 12.27 -5.39 8.82
C GLY A 35 10.86 -5.03 9.26
N ILE A 36 10.03 -6.04 9.57
CA ILE A 36 8.64 -5.89 10.03
C ILE A 36 8.55 -6.37 11.46
N ASP A 37 8.11 -5.49 12.36
CA ASP A 37 7.87 -5.81 13.77
C ASP A 37 6.39 -6.08 14.01
N ARG A 38 5.50 -5.39 13.30
CA ARG A 38 4.04 -5.48 13.44
C ARG A 38 3.32 -5.42 12.10
N ARG A 39 2.21 -6.15 12.01
CA ARG A 39 1.22 -6.06 10.93
C ARG A 39 -0.17 -6.16 11.53
N TRP A 40 -1.12 -5.61 10.84
CA TRP A 40 -2.48 -5.44 11.34
C TRP A 40 -3.49 -6.11 10.41
N SER A 41 -4.60 -6.58 10.98
CA SER A 41 -5.69 -7.19 10.23
C SER A 41 -7.05 -6.77 10.77
N VAL A 42 -8.02 -6.68 9.88
CA VAL A 42 -9.44 -6.54 10.25
C VAL A 42 -9.99 -7.83 10.85
N LEU A 43 -9.39 -8.98 10.51
CA LEU A 43 -9.80 -10.27 11.03
C LEU A 43 -9.37 -10.40 12.49
N ALA A 44 -10.32 -10.73 13.36
CA ALA A 44 -10.04 -10.94 14.76
C ALA A 44 -9.15 -12.18 14.98
N PRO A 45 -8.19 -12.15 15.91
CA PRO A 45 -7.44 -13.33 16.28
C PRO A 45 -8.39 -14.37 16.92
N PRO A 46 -8.13 -15.68 16.76
CA PRO A 46 -8.94 -16.71 17.38
C PRO A 46 -8.84 -16.65 18.89
N PRO A 47 -9.90 -17.02 19.62
CA PRO A 47 -9.95 -16.92 21.08
C PRO A 47 -8.93 -17.80 21.83
N HIS A 48 -8.23 -18.71 21.19
CA HIS A 48 -7.32 -19.69 21.81
C HIS A 48 -5.99 -19.94 21.05
N GLY A 49 -5.35 -18.88 20.55
CA GLY A 49 -3.87 -18.86 20.44
C GLY A 49 -3.16 -19.75 19.42
N THR A 50 -3.82 -20.51 18.55
CA THR A 50 -3.13 -21.43 17.64
C THR A 50 -3.35 -21.18 16.15
N GLN A 51 -4.14 -20.20 15.76
CA GLN A 51 -4.50 -19.97 14.36
C GLN A 51 -4.28 -18.51 13.93
N VAL A 52 -3.96 -18.33 12.66
CA VAL A 52 -3.25 -17.19 12.12
C VAL A 52 -4.01 -15.89 12.15
N VAL A 53 -5.30 -15.91 11.91
CA VAL A 53 -6.10 -14.70 11.73
C VAL A 53 -7.57 -15.07 11.88
N GLY A 54 -8.05 -15.20 13.10
CA GLY A 54 -9.43 -15.55 13.39
C GLY A 54 -9.88 -16.88 12.78
N GLY A 55 -11.00 -17.42 13.18
CA GLY A 55 -11.58 -18.64 12.61
C GLY A 55 -11.92 -18.56 11.12
N PHE A 56 -11.59 -17.43 10.46
CA PHE A 56 -11.79 -17.23 9.02
C PHE A 56 -10.95 -18.19 8.15
N TYR A 57 -9.77 -18.58 8.63
CA TYR A 57 -8.88 -19.53 7.94
C TYR A 57 -8.84 -20.92 8.62
N ASP A 58 -9.84 -21.24 9.46
CA ASP A 58 -9.96 -22.55 10.09
C ASP A 58 -10.60 -23.55 9.13
N GLY A 59 -9.94 -24.67 8.92
CA GLY A 59 -10.42 -25.72 8.03
C GLY A 59 -10.10 -25.46 6.56
N ALA A 60 -11.10 -25.52 5.69
CA ALA A 60 -10.95 -25.24 4.26
C ALA A 60 -10.68 -23.75 4.01
N MET A 61 -9.85 -23.47 3.01
CA MET A 61 -9.58 -22.08 2.62
C MET A 61 -10.87 -21.37 2.16
N PRO A 62 -11.11 -20.13 2.62
CA PRO A 62 -12.32 -19.39 2.25
C PRO A 62 -12.33 -19.10 0.75
N SER A 63 -13.51 -19.23 0.13
CA SER A 63 -13.72 -18.85 -1.26
C SER A 63 -13.56 -17.33 -1.47
N THR A 64 -13.32 -16.91 -2.71
CA THR A 64 -13.31 -15.48 -3.08
C THR A 64 -14.60 -14.78 -2.67
N ALA A 65 -15.76 -15.43 -2.83
CA ALA A 65 -17.05 -14.87 -2.39
C ALA A 65 -17.09 -14.60 -0.88
N ALA A 66 -16.59 -15.53 -0.06
CA ALA A 66 -16.52 -15.35 1.40
C ALA A 66 -15.59 -14.18 1.78
N ARG A 67 -14.45 -14.06 1.10
CA ARG A 67 -13.50 -12.95 1.30
C ARG A 67 -14.10 -11.61 0.90
N MET A 68 -14.83 -11.56 -0.21
CA MET A 68 -15.53 -10.35 -0.67
C MET A 68 -16.68 -9.95 0.25
N ALA A 69 -17.35 -10.89 0.93
CA ALA A 69 -18.35 -10.57 1.95
C ALA A 69 -17.72 -9.81 3.14
N VAL A 70 -16.56 -10.28 3.62
CA VAL A 70 -15.80 -9.56 4.67
C VAL A 70 -15.29 -8.20 4.18
N TYR A 71 -14.77 -8.15 2.93
CA TYR A 71 -14.33 -6.89 2.32
C TYR A 71 -15.45 -5.85 2.25
N ALA A 72 -16.65 -6.26 1.82
CA ALA A 72 -17.80 -5.36 1.70
C ALA A 72 -18.20 -4.71 3.04
N GLU A 73 -17.95 -5.39 4.14
CA GLU A 73 -18.25 -4.90 5.50
C GLU A 73 -17.08 -4.10 6.09
N GLU A 74 -15.88 -4.64 6.06
CA GLU A 74 -14.74 -4.10 6.81
C GLU A 74 -13.99 -2.99 6.07
N ALA A 75 -13.93 -3.01 4.71
CA ALA A 75 -13.21 -1.98 3.98
C ALA A 75 -13.83 -0.58 4.16
N PRO A 76 -15.18 -0.39 4.05
CA PRO A 76 -15.79 0.90 4.35
C PRO A 76 -15.59 1.33 5.81
N ARG A 77 -15.67 0.41 6.78
CA ARG A 77 -15.46 0.72 8.21
C ARG A 77 -14.05 1.25 8.46
N LEU A 78 -13.04 0.56 7.92
CA LEU A 78 -11.65 0.96 8.05
C LEU A 78 -11.37 2.30 7.36
N ALA A 79 -11.93 2.51 6.16
CA ALA A 79 -11.85 3.76 5.42
C ALA A 79 -12.46 4.95 6.20
N LEU A 80 -13.66 4.77 6.76
CA LEU A 80 -14.33 5.81 7.57
C LEU A 80 -13.52 6.15 8.83
N ARG A 81 -12.86 5.17 9.46
CA ARG A 81 -11.95 5.42 10.59
C ARG A 81 -10.75 6.29 10.17
N ALA A 82 -10.19 6.03 8.99
CA ALA A 82 -9.09 6.84 8.45
C ALA A 82 -9.56 8.27 8.12
N ILE A 83 -10.73 8.43 7.51
CA ILE A 83 -11.34 9.72 7.20
C ILE A 83 -11.61 10.52 8.48
N GLY A 84 -12.08 9.87 9.53
CA GLY A 84 -12.35 10.51 10.82
C GLY A 84 -11.12 11.16 11.47
N GLN A 85 -9.90 10.79 11.05
CA GLN A 85 -8.66 11.43 11.54
C GLN A 85 -8.34 12.77 10.85
N LEU A 86 -9.02 13.09 9.74
CA LEU A 86 -8.79 14.34 8.99
C LEU A 86 -9.41 15.57 9.66
N GLY A 87 -10.25 15.39 10.67
CA GLY A 87 -11.05 16.48 11.26
C GLY A 87 -12.16 16.95 10.31
N PRO A 88 -12.59 18.22 10.38
CA PRO A 88 -13.67 18.75 9.55
C PRO A 88 -13.32 18.69 8.05
N LEU A 89 -14.13 17.98 7.28
CA LEU A 89 -13.85 17.76 5.84
C LEU A 89 -14.16 19.00 4.98
N GLY A 90 -15.07 19.89 5.44
CA GLY A 90 -15.62 20.94 4.60
C GLY A 90 -16.53 20.37 3.50
N ARG A 91 -16.86 21.19 2.51
CA ARG A 91 -17.68 20.72 1.37
C ARG A 91 -16.83 19.90 0.41
N ILE A 92 -17.01 18.59 0.41
CA ILE A 92 -16.37 17.69 -0.54
C ILE A 92 -17.13 17.74 -1.87
N SER A 93 -16.42 18.01 -2.97
CA SER A 93 -16.96 18.01 -4.32
C SER A 93 -16.71 16.66 -5.04
N HIS A 94 -15.59 16.01 -4.72
CA HIS A 94 -15.20 14.74 -5.35
C HIS A 94 -14.67 13.76 -4.29
N ILE A 95 -14.90 12.47 -4.53
CA ILE A 95 -14.26 11.39 -3.78
C ILE A 95 -13.51 10.47 -4.75
N VAL A 96 -12.24 10.22 -4.48
CA VAL A 96 -11.40 9.26 -5.23
C VAL A 96 -10.99 8.17 -4.27
N VAL A 97 -11.40 6.93 -4.55
CA VAL A 97 -11.08 5.78 -3.70
C VAL A 97 -10.17 4.83 -4.47
N ALA A 98 -9.10 4.36 -3.84
CA ALA A 98 -8.27 3.28 -4.38
C ALA A 98 -8.34 2.05 -3.49
N SER A 99 -8.55 0.88 -4.12
CA SER A 99 -8.46 -0.43 -3.46
C SER A 99 -8.17 -1.54 -4.48
N CYS A 100 -7.31 -2.46 -4.08
CA CYS A 100 -6.87 -3.58 -4.93
C CYS A 100 -7.22 -4.94 -4.32
N THR A 101 -7.83 -4.96 -3.14
CA THR A 101 -8.03 -6.16 -2.34
C THR A 101 -9.49 -6.61 -2.26
N GLY A 102 -10.36 -6.01 -3.04
CA GLY A 102 -11.75 -6.45 -3.13
C GLY A 102 -12.61 -5.63 -4.07
N PHE A 103 -13.76 -6.19 -4.39
CA PHE A 103 -14.78 -5.58 -5.22
C PHE A 103 -16.15 -5.74 -4.60
N VAL A 104 -16.95 -4.69 -4.64
CA VAL A 104 -18.34 -4.66 -4.20
C VAL A 104 -19.12 -3.67 -5.05
N ALA A 105 -20.37 -3.99 -5.34
CA ALA A 105 -21.30 -3.08 -5.99
C ALA A 105 -22.62 -3.03 -5.18
N PRO A 106 -23.08 -1.84 -4.72
CA PRO A 106 -22.49 -0.50 -4.91
C PRO A 106 -21.05 -0.40 -4.41
N GLY A 107 -20.20 0.40 -5.10
CA GLY A 107 -18.78 0.55 -4.78
C GLY A 107 -18.52 1.17 -3.41
N ILE A 108 -17.32 0.90 -2.86
CA ILE A 108 -16.93 1.48 -1.55
C ILE A 108 -16.92 3.01 -1.58
N ASP A 109 -16.67 3.63 -2.73
CA ASP A 109 -16.80 5.07 -2.95
C ASP A 109 -18.22 5.57 -2.65
N GLN A 110 -19.23 4.85 -3.14
CA GLN A 110 -20.64 5.17 -2.90
C GLN A 110 -21.05 4.88 -1.45
N ILE A 111 -20.57 3.78 -0.88
CA ILE A 111 -20.84 3.43 0.52
C ILE A 111 -20.28 4.49 1.46
N ILE A 112 -19.03 4.92 1.24
CA ILE A 112 -18.37 5.97 2.03
C ILE A 112 -19.09 7.31 1.86
N ALA A 113 -19.39 7.73 0.62
CA ALA A 113 -20.09 8.98 0.36
C ALA A 113 -21.43 9.05 1.08
N ARG A 114 -22.20 7.96 1.05
CA ARG A 114 -23.47 7.84 1.79
C ARG A 114 -23.29 7.89 3.29
N ALA A 115 -22.31 7.17 3.83
CA ALA A 115 -22.04 7.13 5.27
C ALA A 115 -21.61 8.52 5.84
N LEU A 116 -20.89 9.30 5.01
CA LEU A 116 -20.49 10.67 5.35
C LEU A 116 -21.58 11.72 5.12
N GLY A 117 -22.74 11.34 4.55
CA GLY A 117 -23.80 12.28 4.18
C GLY A 117 -23.36 13.30 3.13
N LEU A 118 -22.46 12.90 2.21
CA LEU A 118 -22.02 13.79 1.13
C LEU A 118 -23.19 14.12 0.20
N PRO A 119 -23.18 15.32 -0.44
CA PRO A 119 -24.23 15.70 -1.39
C PRO A 119 -24.41 14.67 -2.51
N GLY A 120 -25.63 14.55 -3.04
CA GLY A 120 -25.95 13.60 -4.08
C GLY A 120 -25.27 13.88 -5.43
N ASP A 121 -24.73 15.08 -5.60
CA ASP A 121 -23.97 15.56 -6.76
C ASP A 121 -22.45 15.36 -6.60
N VAL A 122 -21.97 14.76 -5.49
CA VAL A 122 -20.55 14.43 -5.34
C VAL A 122 -20.07 13.51 -6.46
N GLU A 123 -19.04 13.92 -7.17
CA GLU A 123 -18.43 13.10 -8.21
C GLU A 123 -17.54 12.01 -7.59
N ARG A 124 -17.60 10.81 -8.16
CA ARG A 124 -16.90 9.64 -7.60
C ARG A 124 -16.03 8.96 -8.64
N THR A 125 -14.82 8.58 -8.21
CA THR A 125 -13.89 7.77 -9.01
C THR A 125 -13.36 6.63 -8.16
N LEU A 126 -13.44 5.41 -8.68
CA LEU A 126 -12.83 4.23 -8.07
C LEU A 126 -11.62 3.79 -8.91
N VAL A 127 -10.45 3.79 -8.29
CA VAL A 127 -9.18 3.29 -8.85
C VAL A 127 -8.99 1.86 -8.34
N GLY A 128 -9.36 0.88 -9.16
CA GLY A 128 -9.35 -0.54 -8.78
C GLY A 128 -8.21 -1.32 -9.39
N PHE A 129 -7.71 -2.33 -8.65
CA PHE A 129 -6.83 -3.39 -9.14
C PHE A 129 -5.50 -2.93 -9.79
N MET A 130 -4.97 -1.79 -9.37
CA MET A 130 -3.68 -1.28 -9.83
C MET A 130 -2.49 -1.67 -8.93
N GLY A 131 -2.75 -2.25 -7.74
CA GLY A 131 -1.71 -2.64 -6.80
C GLY A 131 -1.08 -1.49 -6.04
N CYS A 132 0.17 -1.67 -5.62
CA CYS A 132 0.83 -0.80 -4.65
C CYS A 132 1.02 0.66 -5.11
N TYR A 133 1.03 0.94 -6.41
CA TYR A 133 1.11 2.32 -6.92
C TYR A 133 -0.26 3.00 -7.11
N ALA A 134 -1.38 2.34 -6.76
CA ALA A 134 -2.71 2.93 -6.92
C ALA A 134 -2.89 4.24 -6.12
N ALA A 135 -2.14 4.43 -5.03
CA ALA A 135 -2.12 5.71 -4.32
C ALA A 135 -1.65 6.86 -5.22
N VAL A 136 -0.60 6.65 -6.01
CA VAL A 136 -0.10 7.66 -6.95
C VAL A 136 -1.14 7.96 -8.01
N ALA A 137 -1.79 6.93 -8.56
CA ALA A 137 -2.86 7.10 -9.55
C ALA A 137 -4.03 7.91 -8.98
N ALA A 138 -4.50 7.58 -7.75
CA ALA A 138 -5.59 8.30 -7.10
C ALA A 138 -5.22 9.76 -6.77
N LEU A 139 -4.01 10.01 -6.28
CA LEU A 139 -3.52 11.36 -6.02
C LEU A 139 -3.35 12.17 -7.32
N ARG A 140 -2.92 11.54 -8.41
CA ARG A 140 -2.84 12.15 -9.75
C ARG A 140 -4.23 12.57 -10.25
N VAL A 141 -5.22 11.69 -10.11
CA VAL A 141 -6.63 12.01 -10.47
C VAL A 141 -7.11 13.22 -9.66
N ALA A 142 -6.92 13.20 -8.34
CA ALA A 142 -7.32 14.31 -7.47
C ALA A 142 -6.59 15.62 -7.83
N HIS A 143 -5.29 15.55 -8.12
CA HIS A 143 -4.51 16.70 -8.57
C HIS A 143 -5.06 17.30 -9.88
N HIS A 144 -5.40 16.46 -10.87
CA HIS A 144 -5.97 16.94 -12.12
C HIS A 144 -7.35 17.56 -11.94
N ILE A 145 -8.19 17.00 -11.06
CA ILE A 145 -9.50 17.56 -10.71
C ILE A 145 -9.32 18.99 -10.16
N VAL A 146 -8.44 19.15 -9.16
CA VAL A 146 -8.17 20.47 -8.55
C VAL A 146 -7.55 21.46 -9.55
N ARG A 147 -6.70 20.95 -10.45
CA ARG A 147 -6.13 21.81 -11.53
C ARG A 147 -7.16 22.30 -12.53
N SER A 148 -8.21 21.49 -12.79
CA SER A 148 -9.30 21.84 -13.69
C SER A 148 -10.36 22.72 -13.03
N GLY A 149 -10.58 22.52 -11.71
CA GLY A 149 -11.53 23.30 -10.89
C GLY A 149 -10.88 23.71 -9.56
N PRO A 150 -10.30 24.92 -9.47
CA PRO A 150 -9.56 25.33 -8.26
C PRO A 150 -10.38 25.35 -6.97
N ASP A 151 -11.72 25.41 -7.07
CA ASP A 151 -12.64 25.31 -5.93
C ASP A 151 -12.93 23.86 -5.53
N ALA A 152 -12.44 22.88 -6.30
CA ALA A 152 -12.63 21.48 -5.99
C ALA A 152 -11.91 21.10 -4.69
N ARG A 153 -12.60 20.32 -3.87
CA ARG A 153 -12.07 19.72 -2.65
C ARG A 153 -12.29 18.22 -2.74
N VAL A 154 -11.21 17.48 -2.94
CA VAL A 154 -11.22 16.05 -3.26
C VAL A 154 -10.85 15.25 -2.03
N LEU A 155 -11.76 14.39 -1.57
CA LEU A 155 -11.45 13.38 -0.56
C LEU A 155 -10.82 12.17 -1.27
N VAL A 156 -9.57 11.89 -0.96
CA VAL A 156 -8.84 10.72 -1.49
C VAL A 156 -8.70 9.68 -0.40
N VAL A 157 -9.05 8.43 -0.71
CA VAL A 157 -9.05 7.32 0.26
C VAL A 157 -8.39 6.10 -0.35
N MET A 158 -7.45 5.50 0.37
CA MET A 158 -6.89 4.17 0.08
C MET A 158 -7.32 3.21 1.16
N VAL A 159 -7.82 2.02 0.79
CA VAL A 159 -8.16 0.98 1.75
C VAL A 159 -7.80 -0.39 1.20
N GLU A 160 -7.02 -1.14 1.99
CA GLU A 160 -6.53 -2.45 1.59
C GLU A 160 -6.68 -3.46 2.72
N LEU A 161 -7.28 -4.59 2.39
CA LEU A 161 -7.47 -5.74 3.28
C LEU A 161 -6.70 -6.94 2.72
N THR A 162 -5.38 -6.81 2.70
CA THR A 162 -4.49 -7.81 2.09
C THR A 162 -4.51 -9.14 2.83
N THR A 163 -4.79 -9.12 4.14
CA THR A 163 -4.89 -10.33 4.95
C THR A 163 -6.08 -11.21 4.59
N LEU A 164 -7.05 -10.71 3.80
CA LEU A 164 -8.13 -11.52 3.24
C LEU A 164 -7.67 -12.50 2.15
N HIS A 165 -6.42 -12.38 1.65
CA HIS A 165 -5.95 -13.15 0.51
C HIS A 165 -4.83 -14.13 0.87
N LEU A 166 -4.73 -14.58 2.14
CA LEU A 166 -3.84 -15.66 2.51
C LEU A 166 -4.18 -16.92 1.69
N GLN A 167 -3.13 -17.60 1.22
CA GLN A 167 -3.21 -18.84 0.48
C GLN A 167 -2.77 -20.01 1.36
N GLY A 168 -3.30 -21.19 1.09
CA GLY A 168 -2.97 -22.42 1.84
C GLY A 168 -1.61 -23.02 1.50
N ASP A 169 -0.66 -22.23 1.04
CA ASP A 169 0.66 -22.69 0.62
C ASP A 169 1.48 -23.34 1.73
N THR A 170 2.34 -24.24 1.32
CA THR A 170 3.35 -24.89 2.16
C THR A 170 4.77 -24.58 1.71
N GLU A 171 4.90 -23.94 0.54
CA GLU A 171 6.18 -23.54 -0.03
C GLU A 171 6.66 -22.22 0.58
N ILE A 172 7.98 -22.10 0.71
CA ILE A 172 8.61 -20.99 1.41
C ILE A 172 8.42 -19.63 0.69
N GLU A 173 8.46 -19.61 -0.64
CA GLU A 173 8.41 -18.36 -1.42
C GLU A 173 7.05 -17.66 -1.33
N PRO A 174 5.89 -18.32 -1.54
CA PRO A 174 4.59 -17.75 -1.28
C PRO A 174 4.40 -17.28 0.19
N LEU A 175 4.86 -18.09 1.15
CA LEU A 175 4.77 -17.74 2.57
C LEU A 175 5.58 -16.48 2.91
N LEU A 176 6.76 -16.29 2.31
CA LEU A 176 7.55 -15.07 2.46
C LEU A 176 6.92 -13.87 1.76
N GLY A 177 6.24 -14.08 0.64
CA GLY A 177 5.43 -13.06 -0.01
C GLY A 177 4.32 -12.57 0.92
N MET A 178 3.52 -13.51 1.45
CA MET A 178 2.41 -13.21 2.37
C MET A 178 2.88 -12.58 3.71
N LEU A 179 4.09 -12.90 4.16
CA LEU A 179 4.69 -12.35 5.39
C LEU A 179 4.72 -10.81 5.37
N GLN A 180 4.83 -10.19 4.22
CA GLN A 180 5.01 -8.75 4.11
C GLN A 180 3.70 -7.97 4.28
N PHE A 181 2.55 -8.56 3.97
CA PHE A 181 1.28 -7.85 3.81
C PHE A 181 0.47 -7.72 5.09
N GLY A 182 -0.13 -6.54 5.29
CA GLY A 182 -1.07 -6.20 6.35
C GLY A 182 -2.20 -5.31 5.83
N ASP A 183 -3.23 -5.11 6.63
CA ASP A 183 -4.37 -4.27 6.29
C ASP A 183 -4.16 -2.83 6.73
N GLY A 184 -4.72 -1.90 5.98
CA GLY A 184 -4.66 -0.49 6.35
C GLY A 184 -5.52 0.41 5.46
N ALA A 185 -5.83 1.59 5.98
CA ALA A 185 -6.44 2.66 5.20
C ALA A 185 -5.77 3.99 5.48
N GLY A 186 -5.67 4.82 4.45
CA GLY A 186 -5.21 6.21 4.53
C GLY A 186 -6.20 7.12 3.84
N ALA A 187 -6.33 8.35 4.31
CA ALA A 187 -7.16 9.37 3.69
C ALA A 187 -6.45 10.71 3.65
N ALA A 188 -6.76 11.53 2.65
CA ALA A 188 -6.27 12.89 2.53
C ALA A 188 -7.30 13.78 1.84
N ILE A 189 -7.21 15.08 2.10
CA ILE A 189 -7.88 16.10 1.31
C ILE A 189 -6.87 16.69 0.32
N VAL A 190 -7.25 16.73 -0.95
CA VAL A 190 -6.50 17.41 -2.00
C VAL A 190 -7.31 18.63 -2.45
N SER A 191 -6.70 19.80 -2.39
CA SER A 191 -7.31 21.09 -2.73
C SER A 191 -6.25 22.07 -3.22
N ALA A 192 -6.67 23.24 -3.67
CA ALA A 192 -5.76 24.35 -4.03
C ALA A 192 -5.24 25.13 -2.81
N GLU A 193 -5.66 24.79 -1.59
CA GLU A 193 -5.20 25.45 -0.37
C GLU A 193 -3.69 25.21 -0.16
N ARG A 194 -3.00 26.23 0.32
CA ARG A 194 -1.57 26.15 0.63
C ARG A 194 -1.35 25.52 2.01
N ALA A 195 -1.55 24.20 2.09
CA ALA A 195 -1.38 23.42 3.31
C ALA A 195 -0.83 22.02 3.01
N GLY A 196 -0.07 21.45 3.94
CA GLY A 196 0.46 20.10 3.80
C GLY A 196 1.58 19.96 2.75
N LEU A 197 1.42 19.04 1.83
CA LEU A 197 2.38 18.76 0.75
C LEU A 197 1.78 19.18 -0.60
N ALA A 198 2.46 20.07 -1.31
CA ALA A 198 2.15 20.41 -2.69
C ALA A 198 2.74 19.34 -3.62
N MET A 199 1.90 18.74 -4.47
CA MET A 199 2.30 17.73 -5.44
C MET A 199 2.52 18.36 -6.80
N ASP A 200 3.55 17.91 -7.49
CA ASP A 200 3.84 18.30 -8.87
C ASP A 200 4.48 17.15 -9.65
N ARG A 201 4.82 17.36 -10.91
CA ARG A 201 5.62 16.47 -11.74
C ARG A 201 5.30 14.98 -11.55
N PHE A 202 4.06 14.57 -11.82
CA PHE A 202 3.73 13.14 -11.86
C PHE A 202 4.49 12.42 -12.96
N PHE A 203 4.96 11.21 -12.67
CA PHE A 203 5.66 10.35 -13.61
C PHE A 203 5.17 8.90 -13.53
N ALA A 204 5.42 8.17 -14.62
CA ALA A 204 5.24 6.72 -14.70
C ALA A 204 6.36 6.15 -15.58
N ALA A 205 6.92 4.99 -15.20
CA ALA A 205 7.91 4.27 -15.97
C ALA A 205 7.67 2.76 -15.80
N THR A 206 7.44 2.05 -16.89
CA THR A 206 7.40 0.58 -16.89
C THR A 206 8.82 0.08 -17.07
N LEU A 207 9.27 -0.80 -16.17
CA LEU A 207 10.61 -1.36 -16.23
C LEU A 207 10.68 -2.41 -17.35
N PRO A 208 11.76 -2.45 -18.16
CA PRO A 208 11.88 -3.44 -19.23
C PRO A 208 11.90 -4.89 -18.71
N ASP A 209 11.37 -5.81 -19.51
CA ASP A 209 11.40 -7.26 -19.28
C ASP A 209 10.98 -7.71 -17.88
N SER A 210 9.96 -7.07 -17.33
CA SER A 210 9.60 -7.24 -15.91
C SER A 210 8.09 -7.42 -15.65
N HIS A 211 7.26 -7.50 -16.69
CA HIS A 211 5.80 -7.51 -16.57
C HIS A 211 5.25 -8.69 -15.75
N ASP A 212 5.93 -9.82 -15.73
CA ASP A 212 5.54 -11.04 -15.01
C ASP A 212 6.07 -11.09 -13.56
N LEU A 213 6.96 -10.20 -13.16
CA LEU A 213 7.65 -10.28 -11.88
C LEU A 213 6.75 -9.92 -10.67
N ILE A 214 5.72 -9.12 -10.90
CA ILE A 214 4.65 -8.85 -9.91
C ILE A 214 3.32 -9.00 -10.62
N ARG A 215 2.55 -10.01 -10.21
CA ARG A 215 1.19 -10.26 -10.74
C ARG A 215 0.21 -10.46 -9.62
N TRP A 216 -1.03 -10.08 -9.89
CA TRP A 216 -2.15 -10.20 -8.97
C TRP A 216 -3.33 -10.79 -9.73
N THR A 217 -3.74 -12.00 -9.39
CA THR A 217 -4.75 -12.77 -10.13
C THR A 217 -5.92 -13.13 -9.25
N ILE A 218 -7.15 -12.94 -9.72
CA ILE A 218 -8.35 -13.38 -9.03
C ILE A 218 -8.52 -14.88 -9.26
N ALA A 219 -8.64 -15.64 -8.17
CA ALA A 219 -8.81 -17.10 -8.17
C ALA A 219 -10.01 -17.51 -7.31
N ASP A 220 -10.30 -18.79 -7.22
CA ASP A 220 -11.45 -19.32 -6.46
C ASP A 220 -11.30 -19.12 -4.94
N GLU A 221 -10.07 -19.13 -4.42
CA GLU A 221 -9.74 -18.96 -3.00
C GLU A 221 -9.05 -17.61 -2.73
N GLY A 222 -9.55 -16.54 -3.31
CA GLY A 222 -9.04 -15.19 -3.13
C GLY A 222 -8.17 -14.71 -4.28
N PHE A 223 -7.38 -13.68 -4.03
CA PHE A 223 -6.47 -13.11 -5.02
C PHE A 223 -5.06 -13.64 -4.76
N VAL A 224 -4.46 -14.22 -5.79
CA VAL A 224 -3.13 -14.83 -5.72
C VAL A 224 -2.09 -13.84 -6.22
N MET A 225 -1.10 -13.56 -5.38
CA MET A 225 0.04 -12.74 -5.74
C MET A 225 1.21 -13.63 -6.16
N ALA A 226 1.77 -13.36 -7.34
CA ALA A 226 3.09 -13.82 -7.73
C ALA A 226 4.08 -12.67 -7.56
N LEU A 227 5.09 -12.87 -6.73
CA LEU A 227 6.13 -11.90 -6.42
C LEU A 227 7.48 -12.56 -6.59
N SER A 228 8.17 -12.24 -7.67
CA SER A 228 9.48 -12.81 -7.96
C SER A 228 10.58 -12.26 -7.07
N GLY A 229 11.50 -13.11 -6.64
CA GLY A 229 12.73 -12.72 -5.96
C GLY A 229 13.66 -11.81 -6.79
N GLU A 230 13.42 -11.69 -8.11
CA GLU A 230 14.20 -10.81 -9.01
C GLU A 230 13.80 -9.31 -8.88
N VAL A 231 12.63 -9.01 -8.34
CA VAL A 231 12.09 -7.64 -8.25
C VAL A 231 13.11 -6.63 -7.69
N PRO A 232 13.79 -6.88 -6.56
CA PRO A 232 14.76 -5.93 -6.02
C PRO A 232 15.95 -5.68 -6.96
N GLY A 233 16.42 -6.72 -7.66
CA GLY A 233 17.49 -6.57 -8.65
C GLY A 233 17.07 -5.68 -9.79
N ARG A 234 15.91 -5.94 -10.39
CA ARG A 234 15.36 -5.15 -11.51
C ARG A 234 15.11 -3.69 -11.13
N ILE A 235 14.63 -3.44 -9.91
CA ILE A 235 14.49 -2.05 -9.41
C ILE A 235 15.85 -1.36 -9.34
N ALA A 236 16.86 -2.00 -8.75
CA ALA A 236 18.19 -1.41 -8.63
C ALA A 236 18.81 -1.11 -10.00
N ASP A 237 18.72 -2.04 -10.94
CA ASP A 237 19.25 -1.88 -12.30
C ASP A 237 18.54 -0.75 -13.05
N ALA A 238 17.21 -0.68 -12.96
CA ALA A 238 16.43 0.39 -13.58
C ALA A 238 16.74 1.76 -12.99
N LEU A 239 16.98 1.87 -11.69
CA LEU A 239 17.35 3.13 -11.04
C LEU A 239 18.81 3.54 -11.30
N ALA A 240 19.67 2.60 -11.69
CA ALA A 240 21.03 2.87 -12.16
C ALA A 240 21.03 3.35 -13.61
N ASP A 241 20.00 3.03 -14.42
CA ASP A 241 19.84 3.56 -15.77
C ASP A 241 19.58 5.07 -15.76
N SER A 242 20.36 5.82 -16.54
CA SER A 242 20.33 7.29 -16.52
C SER A 242 18.99 7.89 -16.95
N ALA A 243 18.30 7.30 -17.92
CA ALA A 243 17.03 7.80 -18.44
C ALA A 243 15.88 7.55 -17.44
N THR A 244 15.81 6.34 -16.89
CA THR A 244 14.84 5.98 -15.86
C THR A 244 15.06 6.81 -14.59
N ARG A 245 16.33 6.93 -14.16
CA ARG A 245 16.71 7.76 -13.02
C ARG A 245 16.29 9.24 -13.22
N ALA A 246 16.57 9.82 -14.38
CA ALA A 246 16.18 11.19 -14.68
C ALA A 246 14.65 11.40 -14.64
N THR A 247 13.88 10.41 -15.11
CA THR A 247 12.41 10.44 -15.06
C THR A 247 11.91 10.45 -13.62
N ILE A 248 12.48 9.62 -12.75
CA ILE A 248 12.04 9.45 -11.36
C ILE A 248 12.53 10.60 -10.48
N VAL A 249 13.82 10.89 -10.49
CA VAL A 249 14.46 11.91 -9.64
C VAL A 249 14.01 13.33 -10.04
N GLY A 250 13.95 13.60 -11.35
CA GLY A 250 13.66 14.92 -11.87
C GLY A 250 14.81 15.92 -11.65
N PRO A 251 14.55 17.22 -11.77
CA PRO A 251 15.58 18.25 -11.68
C PRO A 251 15.95 18.59 -10.23
N GLY A 252 17.21 18.89 -10.02
CA GLY A 252 17.75 19.39 -8.74
C GLY A 252 18.02 18.31 -7.69
N PRO A 253 18.65 18.70 -6.58
CA PRO A 253 18.91 17.78 -5.48
C PRO A 253 17.60 17.42 -4.74
N VAL A 254 17.41 16.13 -4.44
CA VAL A 254 16.27 15.64 -3.68
C VAL A 254 16.65 15.57 -2.20
N ASP A 255 15.84 16.20 -1.35
CA ASP A 255 16.06 16.25 0.11
C ASP A 255 15.16 15.30 0.90
N ALA A 256 14.13 14.70 0.26
CA ALA A 256 13.22 13.75 0.89
C ALA A 256 12.73 12.66 -0.08
N TRP A 257 12.68 11.42 0.39
CA TRP A 257 12.25 10.25 -0.39
C TRP A 257 11.10 9.51 0.30
N ALA A 258 9.90 9.62 -0.27
CA ALA A 258 8.73 8.85 0.11
C ALA A 258 8.64 7.59 -0.76
N VAL A 259 9.33 6.53 -0.38
CA VAL A 259 9.29 5.26 -1.11
C VAL A 259 8.22 4.35 -0.51
N HIS A 260 7.32 3.83 -1.34
CA HIS A 260 6.39 2.79 -0.92
C HIS A 260 7.15 1.60 -0.30
N ALA A 261 6.83 1.26 0.94
CA ALA A 261 7.50 0.22 1.69
C ALA A 261 6.97 -1.18 1.28
N GLY A 262 7.24 -1.59 0.04
CA GLY A 262 6.82 -2.87 -0.53
C GLY A 262 7.46 -4.08 0.15
N GLY A 263 8.61 -3.88 0.79
CA GLY A 263 9.39 -4.84 1.53
C GLY A 263 10.80 -4.31 1.76
N ARG A 264 11.54 -4.90 2.72
CA ARG A 264 12.90 -4.46 3.03
C ARG A 264 13.81 -4.48 1.80
N SER A 265 13.78 -5.58 1.02
CA SER A 265 14.63 -5.75 -0.16
C SER A 265 14.33 -4.71 -1.26
N VAL A 266 13.10 -4.24 -1.36
CA VAL A 266 12.71 -3.15 -2.28
C VAL A 266 13.34 -1.83 -1.82
N LEU A 267 13.25 -1.51 -0.54
CA LEU A 267 13.90 -0.30 0.02
C LEU A 267 15.42 -0.34 -0.14
N ASP A 268 16.04 -1.50 0.15
CA ASP A 268 17.48 -1.70 -0.03
C ASP A 268 17.89 -1.56 -1.52
N ALA A 269 17.03 -1.98 -2.45
CA ALA A 269 17.26 -1.83 -3.89
C ALA A 269 17.19 -0.36 -4.34
N VAL A 270 16.23 0.40 -3.81
CA VAL A 270 16.12 1.84 -4.09
C VAL A 270 17.32 2.60 -3.54
N GLU A 271 17.73 2.34 -2.29
CA GLU A 271 18.94 2.93 -1.70
C GLU A 271 20.18 2.66 -2.58
N ARG A 272 20.36 1.41 -3.00
CA ARG A 272 21.51 1.02 -3.82
C ARG A 272 21.44 1.63 -5.23
N GLY A 273 20.29 1.56 -5.92
CA GLY A 273 20.14 2.05 -7.30
C GLY A 273 20.25 3.57 -7.43
N LEU A 274 19.84 4.30 -6.39
CA LEU A 274 19.94 5.75 -6.35
C LEU A 274 21.15 6.26 -5.54
N GLU A 275 21.96 5.36 -4.98
CA GLU A 275 23.12 5.68 -4.14
C GLU A 275 22.75 6.57 -2.95
N LEU A 276 21.62 6.28 -2.30
CA LEU A 276 21.11 7.07 -1.20
C LEU A 276 21.83 6.75 0.12
N PRO A 277 21.98 7.72 1.02
CA PRO A 277 22.44 7.43 2.37
C PRO A 277 21.41 6.56 3.13
N ALA A 278 21.87 5.71 4.05
CA ALA A 278 21.03 4.77 4.80
C ALA A 278 19.86 5.43 5.58
N THR A 279 19.95 6.73 5.84
CA THR A 279 18.89 7.50 6.51
C THR A 279 17.82 8.05 5.59
N ALA A 280 18.04 8.03 4.26
CA ALA A 280 17.13 8.64 3.30
C ALA A 280 15.73 8.02 3.30
N LEU A 281 15.62 6.72 3.57
CA LEU A 281 14.37 5.97 3.61
C LEU A 281 13.88 5.66 5.04
N ALA A 282 14.31 6.44 6.04
CA ALA A 282 13.97 6.17 7.44
C ALA A 282 12.45 6.13 7.68
N ASP A 283 11.67 7.05 7.08
CA ASP A 283 10.21 7.06 7.23
C ASP A 283 9.54 5.86 6.55
N SER A 284 10.00 5.47 5.35
CA SER A 284 9.54 4.27 4.66
C SER A 284 9.83 3.00 5.46
N ARG A 285 11.04 2.89 6.03
CA ARG A 285 11.42 1.75 6.89
C ARG A 285 10.63 1.73 8.20
N ALA A 286 10.34 2.88 8.80
CA ALA A 286 9.52 2.96 10.01
C ALA A 286 8.07 2.53 9.76
N VAL A 287 7.49 2.86 8.59
CA VAL A 287 6.17 2.38 8.19
C VAL A 287 6.20 0.87 7.97
N LEU A 288 7.21 0.35 7.26
CA LEU A 288 7.37 -1.10 7.07
C LEU A 288 7.45 -1.83 8.42
N ALA A 289 8.25 -1.34 9.36
CA ALA A 289 8.43 -1.97 10.66
C ALA A 289 7.13 -2.02 11.47
N THR A 290 6.33 -0.96 11.45
CA THR A 290 5.14 -0.82 12.31
C THR A 290 3.83 -1.27 11.67
N CYS A 291 3.78 -1.39 10.34
CA CYS A 291 2.54 -1.65 9.61
C CYS A 291 2.66 -2.78 8.58
N GLY A 292 3.87 -3.15 8.18
CA GLY A 292 4.09 -3.99 7.00
C GLY A 292 3.72 -3.27 5.69
N ASN A 293 3.52 -4.03 4.64
CA ASN A 293 3.05 -3.55 3.35
C ASN A 293 1.51 -3.58 3.31
N MET A 294 0.89 -2.42 3.32
CA MET A 294 -0.57 -2.24 3.20
C MET A 294 -0.97 -1.89 1.76
N SER A 295 -0.26 -2.43 0.76
CA SER A 295 -0.49 -2.11 -0.65
C SER A 295 -0.59 -0.60 -0.89
N SER A 296 -1.62 -0.10 -1.59
CA SER A 296 -1.77 1.32 -1.94
C SER A 296 -1.78 2.25 -0.72
N ALA A 297 -2.29 1.81 0.43
CA ALA A 297 -2.35 2.64 1.63
C ALA A 297 -0.96 2.98 2.21
N THR A 298 0.06 2.14 2.00
CA THR A 298 1.39 2.29 2.60
C THR A 298 2.03 3.66 2.32
N LEU A 299 1.97 4.13 1.08
CA LEU A 299 2.58 5.41 0.69
C LEU A 299 1.96 6.59 1.45
N MET A 300 0.66 6.53 1.76
CA MET A 300 -0.03 7.56 2.54
C MET A 300 0.53 7.68 3.96
N PHE A 301 0.89 6.56 4.58
CA PHE A 301 1.53 6.55 5.90
C PHE A 301 2.93 7.15 5.88
N VAL A 302 3.70 6.87 4.81
CA VAL A 302 5.03 7.50 4.63
C VAL A 302 4.89 9.01 4.46
N LEU A 303 3.98 9.47 3.60
CA LEU A 303 3.72 10.90 3.39
C LEU A 303 3.23 11.59 4.66
N ALA A 304 2.33 10.94 5.45
CA ALA A 304 1.84 11.49 6.71
C ALA A 304 2.97 11.68 7.74
N ARG A 305 3.94 10.74 7.82
CA ARG A 305 5.11 10.90 8.68
C ARG A 305 5.98 12.07 8.24
N MET A 306 6.19 12.22 6.94
CA MET A 306 6.96 13.35 6.39
C MET A 306 6.26 14.69 6.63
N MET A 307 4.92 14.75 6.53
CA MET A 307 4.15 15.95 6.87
C MET A 307 4.31 16.39 8.33
N ALA A 308 4.49 15.43 9.23
CA ALA A 308 4.74 15.69 10.66
C ALA A 308 6.22 15.97 10.97
N GLY A 309 7.11 15.79 10.00
CA GLY A 309 8.55 15.92 10.14
C GLY A 309 9.11 17.29 9.75
N LYS A 310 10.29 17.27 9.19
CA LYS A 310 10.97 18.47 8.71
C LYS A 310 10.33 19.00 7.43
N ARG A 311 10.48 20.30 7.17
CA ARG A 311 10.14 20.89 5.89
C ARG A 311 10.89 20.20 4.74
N VAL A 312 10.18 19.92 3.67
CA VAL A 312 10.70 19.35 2.42
C VAL A 312 10.66 20.42 1.34
N ASP A 313 11.78 20.66 0.67
CA ASP A 313 11.86 21.64 -0.41
C ASP A 313 11.79 20.97 -1.79
N ASN A 314 12.33 19.75 -1.95
CA ASN A 314 12.28 18.96 -3.18
C ASN A 314 12.23 17.46 -2.85
N GLY A 315 11.04 16.93 -2.63
CA GLY A 315 10.81 15.52 -2.34
C GLY A 315 10.38 14.70 -3.56
N VAL A 316 10.64 13.41 -3.53
CA VAL A 316 10.15 12.44 -4.52
C VAL A 316 9.37 11.33 -3.82
N ALA A 317 8.12 11.13 -4.23
CA ALA A 317 7.31 9.97 -3.87
C ALA A 317 7.33 8.95 -4.99
N VAL A 318 7.58 7.67 -4.68
CA VAL A 318 7.60 6.58 -5.68
C VAL A 318 7.06 5.28 -5.10
N ALA A 319 6.29 4.57 -5.91
CA ALA A 319 5.79 3.23 -5.63
C ALA A 319 6.06 2.30 -6.81
N PHE A 320 6.36 1.04 -6.50
CA PHE A 320 6.51 -0.05 -7.48
C PHE A 320 5.36 -1.03 -7.28
N GLY A 321 4.84 -1.60 -8.36
CA GLY A 321 3.69 -2.50 -8.30
C GLY A 321 3.57 -3.41 -9.51
N PRO A 322 2.41 -4.05 -9.74
CA PRO A 322 2.19 -5.03 -10.79
C PRO A 322 2.68 -4.59 -12.17
N GLY A 323 3.24 -5.54 -12.93
CA GLY A 323 3.93 -5.24 -14.17
C GLY A 323 5.29 -4.57 -13.97
N LEU A 324 5.75 -4.46 -12.72
CA LEU A 324 6.93 -3.74 -12.24
C LEU A 324 7.04 -2.35 -12.86
N ALA A 325 5.96 -1.59 -12.75
CA ALA A 325 5.95 -0.18 -13.07
C ALA A 325 6.34 0.64 -11.84
N ALA A 326 7.07 1.73 -12.07
CA ALA A 326 7.35 2.79 -11.10
C ALA A 326 6.41 3.95 -11.38
N GLU A 327 5.59 4.34 -10.42
CA GLU A 327 4.77 5.53 -10.49
C GLU A 327 5.06 6.46 -9.32
N GLY A 328 5.05 7.76 -9.57
CA GLY A 328 5.38 8.71 -8.53
C GLY A 328 5.08 10.16 -8.89
N PHE A 329 5.54 11.04 -7.99
CA PHE A 329 5.41 12.48 -8.16
C PHE A 329 6.47 13.23 -7.34
N GLY A 330 6.81 14.43 -7.79
CA GLY A 330 7.54 15.41 -6.99
C GLY A 330 6.63 16.04 -5.95
N PHE A 331 7.17 16.37 -4.76
CA PHE A 331 6.41 17.07 -3.74
C PHE A 331 7.29 18.03 -2.93
N ARG A 332 6.65 19.00 -2.29
CA ARG A 332 7.30 19.91 -1.33
C ARG A 332 6.32 20.32 -0.25
N SER A 333 6.82 20.75 0.90
CA SER A 333 5.99 21.38 1.92
C SER A 333 5.35 22.65 1.38
N ALA A 334 4.05 22.82 1.57
CA ALA A 334 3.38 24.06 1.24
C ALA A 334 3.97 25.25 2.01
N ALA A 335 3.98 26.42 1.39
CA ALA A 335 4.58 27.63 1.96
C ALA A 335 3.66 28.27 3.01
#